data_2c0896ab68096c6649a7eccc455c3a43
#
_entry.id   2c0896ab68096c6649a7eccc455c3a43
#
_cell.length_a   1.000
_cell.length_b   1.000
_cell.length_c   1.000
_cell.angle_alpha   90.00
_cell.angle_beta   90.00
_cell.angle_gamma   90.00
#
_symmetry.space_group_name_H-M   'P 1'
#
loop_
_entity.id
_entity.type
_entity.pdbx_description
1 polymer ?
#
loop_
_entity_poly.entity_id
_entity_poly.type
_entity_poly.pdbx_seq_one_letter_code
_entity_poly.pdbx_strand_id
1 'polypeptide(L)'
;LENNTCNKLIIHCDKDYMPIVLERAKQYKNEACVGFLTADNLFEYVDPRINKGYGIEKVAKHFGVKLENCVAFGDEQNDKEMLEKVGMGVCMKNGSQDVKECSAFVSPYTNDESAVGRFIEENVFKEEMDVIL
;
A
#
# COMPACT_ATOMS: atom_id res chain seq x y z
N LEU A 1 -24.00 -11.17 -11.65
CA LEU A 1 -22.52 -11.30 -11.47
C LEU A 1 -21.92 -12.51 -12.21
N GLU A 2 -22.74 -13.38 -12.82
CA GLU A 2 -22.30 -14.68 -13.36
C GLU A 2 -21.24 -14.60 -14.48
N ASN A 3 -21.04 -13.44 -15.11
CA ASN A 3 -20.05 -13.28 -16.20
C ASN A 3 -19.11 -12.08 -16.03
N ASN A 4 -19.05 -11.45 -14.83
CA ASN A 4 -18.19 -10.30 -14.58
C ASN A 4 -17.05 -10.69 -13.63
N THR A 5 -15.82 -10.40 -14.03
CA THR A 5 -14.66 -10.48 -13.13
C THR A 5 -14.72 -9.33 -12.12
N CYS A 6 -14.51 -9.66 -10.86
CA CYS A 6 -14.45 -8.68 -9.77
C CYS A 6 -13.03 -8.71 -9.19
N ASN A 7 -12.37 -7.56 -9.12
CA ASN A 7 -11.04 -7.45 -8.52
C ASN A 7 -11.10 -7.32 -7.00
N LYS A 8 -12.20 -6.76 -6.49
CA LYS A 8 -12.41 -6.50 -5.06
C LYS A 8 -13.91 -6.42 -4.78
N LEU A 9 -14.35 -6.96 -3.66
CA LEU A 9 -15.68 -6.76 -3.10
C LEU A 9 -15.55 -5.93 -1.82
N ILE A 10 -16.29 -4.83 -1.73
CA ILE A 10 -16.32 -3.96 -0.55
C ILE A 10 -17.71 -4.02 0.07
N ILE A 11 -17.77 -4.29 1.37
CA ILE A 11 -18.97 -4.17 2.19
C ILE A 11 -18.83 -2.89 3.02
N HIS A 12 -19.71 -1.93 2.78
CA HIS A 12 -19.82 -0.70 3.56
C HIS A 12 -21.09 -0.75 4.39
N CYS A 13 -20.98 -0.53 5.70
CA CYS A 13 -22.14 -0.42 6.60
C CYS A 13 -21.79 0.47 7.79
N ASP A 14 -22.81 0.88 8.56
CA ASP A 14 -22.56 1.55 9.83
C ASP A 14 -21.71 0.66 10.73
N LYS A 15 -20.79 1.28 11.47
CA LYS A 15 -19.87 0.59 12.38
C LYS A 15 -20.57 -0.34 13.37
N ASP A 16 -21.82 -0.01 13.76
CA ASP A 16 -22.61 -0.82 14.69
C ASP A 16 -23.06 -2.15 14.08
N TYR A 17 -23.12 -2.26 12.74
CA TYR A 17 -23.43 -3.50 12.02
C TYR A 17 -22.17 -4.29 11.62
N MET A 18 -20.99 -3.69 11.69
CA MET A 18 -19.74 -4.36 11.28
C MET A 18 -19.47 -5.65 12.07
N PRO A 19 -19.75 -5.76 13.39
CA PRO A 19 -19.59 -7.02 14.12
C PRO A 19 -20.40 -8.19 13.52
N ILE A 20 -21.58 -7.91 12.97
CA ILE A 20 -22.42 -8.91 12.31
C ILE A 20 -21.78 -9.36 10.99
N VAL A 21 -21.23 -8.40 10.22
CA VAL A 21 -20.50 -8.69 8.98
C VAL A 21 -19.29 -9.57 9.26
N LEU A 22 -18.50 -9.23 10.27
CA LEU A 22 -17.30 -9.99 10.67
C LEU A 22 -17.64 -11.42 11.13
N GLU A 23 -18.71 -11.58 11.91
CA GLU A 23 -19.15 -12.90 12.36
C GLU A 23 -19.61 -13.77 11.19
N ARG A 24 -20.35 -13.18 10.24
CA ARG A 24 -20.75 -13.89 9.02
C ARG A 24 -19.55 -14.22 8.13
N ALA A 25 -18.61 -13.29 7.96
CA ALA A 25 -17.40 -13.48 7.16
C ALA A 25 -16.57 -14.69 7.65
N LYS A 26 -16.52 -14.93 8.96
CA LYS A 26 -15.84 -16.11 9.55
C LYS A 26 -16.42 -17.44 9.07
N GLN A 27 -17.70 -17.47 8.73
CA GLN A 27 -18.39 -18.70 8.28
C GLN A 27 -18.10 -19.01 6.80
N TYR A 28 -17.70 -18.01 6.02
CA TYR A 28 -17.42 -18.13 4.59
C TYR A 28 -15.90 -18.14 4.33
N LYS A 29 -15.24 -19.20 4.76
CA LYS A 29 -13.84 -19.41 4.39
C LYS A 29 -13.75 -19.91 2.97
N ASN A 30 -13.01 -19.19 2.14
CA ASN A 30 -12.78 -19.54 0.74
C ASN A 30 -11.30 -19.33 0.42
N GLU A 31 -10.67 -20.31 -0.20
CA GLU A 31 -9.27 -20.21 -0.62
C GLU A 31 -9.04 -19.20 -1.74
N ALA A 32 -10.09 -18.87 -2.51
CA ALA A 32 -10.03 -17.92 -3.60
C ALA A 32 -10.06 -16.45 -3.14
N CYS A 33 -10.47 -16.16 -1.90
CA CYS A 33 -10.51 -14.79 -1.40
C CYS A 33 -10.27 -14.73 0.12
N VAL A 34 -9.66 -13.63 0.54
CA VAL A 34 -9.48 -13.28 1.95
C VAL A 34 -10.24 -12.01 2.26
N GLY A 35 -10.91 -11.98 3.40
CA GLY A 35 -11.65 -10.82 3.90
C GLY A 35 -10.94 -10.19 5.08
N PHE A 36 -10.86 -8.86 5.10
CA PHE A 36 -10.30 -8.09 6.20
C PHE A 36 -10.97 -6.73 6.36
N LEU A 37 -10.88 -6.19 7.57
CA LEU A 37 -11.37 -4.87 7.89
C LEU A 37 -10.33 -3.81 7.45
N THR A 38 -10.76 -2.83 6.66
CA THR A 38 -9.91 -1.72 6.19
C THR A 38 -10.21 -0.39 6.88
N ALA A 39 -11.42 -0.27 7.43
CA ALA A 39 -11.84 0.83 8.29
C ALA A 39 -12.99 0.35 9.19
N ASP A 40 -13.37 1.11 10.21
CA ASP A 40 -14.44 0.77 11.15
C ASP A 40 -15.78 0.41 10.47
N ASN A 41 -15.97 0.89 9.25
CA ASN A 41 -17.19 0.73 8.45
C ASN A 41 -16.98 0.08 7.08
N LEU A 42 -15.75 -0.44 6.82
CA LEU A 42 -15.38 -1.05 5.54
C LEU A 42 -14.75 -2.44 5.74
N PHE A 43 -15.36 -3.45 5.13
CA PHE A 43 -14.82 -4.80 5.06
C PHE A 43 -14.60 -5.18 3.59
N GLU A 44 -13.41 -5.69 3.27
CA GLU A 44 -13.01 -5.98 1.90
C GLU A 44 -12.70 -7.46 1.71
N TYR A 45 -13.09 -8.02 0.55
CA TYR A 45 -12.62 -9.29 0.04
C TYR A 45 -11.73 -9.07 -1.17
N VAL A 46 -10.56 -9.70 -1.17
CA VAL A 46 -9.60 -9.68 -2.27
C VAL A 46 -9.02 -11.07 -2.52
N ASP A 47 -8.40 -11.27 -3.68
CA ASP A 47 -7.57 -12.44 -3.93
C ASP A 47 -6.38 -12.43 -2.95
N PRO A 48 -6.14 -13.50 -2.19
CA PRO A 48 -5.07 -13.55 -1.17
C PRO A 48 -3.66 -13.37 -1.75
N ARG A 49 -3.49 -13.55 -3.06
CA ARG A 49 -2.23 -13.34 -3.77
C ARG A 49 -1.97 -11.87 -4.11
N ILE A 50 -2.99 -11.01 -3.99
CA ILE A 50 -2.93 -9.60 -4.39
C ILE A 50 -2.65 -8.73 -3.17
N ASN A 51 -1.48 -8.09 -3.17
CA ASN A 51 -1.08 -7.05 -2.24
C ASN A 51 -0.25 -5.99 -2.97
N LYS A 52 0.11 -4.89 -2.31
CA LYS A 52 0.87 -3.80 -2.94
C LYS A 52 2.29 -4.25 -3.35
N GLY A 53 2.89 -5.18 -2.62
CA GLY A 53 4.18 -5.78 -2.99
C GLY A 53 4.12 -6.59 -4.28
N TYR A 54 3.05 -7.37 -4.48
CA TYR A 54 2.81 -8.03 -5.77
C TYR A 54 2.55 -7.00 -6.88
N GLY A 55 1.79 -5.94 -6.57
CA GLY A 55 1.50 -4.86 -7.52
C GLY A 55 2.76 -4.20 -8.05
N ILE A 56 3.70 -3.80 -7.17
CA ILE A 56 4.94 -3.13 -7.60
C ILE A 56 5.83 -4.05 -8.44
N GLU A 57 5.88 -5.35 -8.16
CA GLU A 57 6.60 -6.31 -9.00
C GLU A 57 6.06 -6.35 -10.43
N LYS A 58 4.73 -6.34 -10.59
CA LYS A 58 4.09 -6.34 -11.91
C LYS A 58 4.33 -5.04 -12.66
N VAL A 59 4.24 -3.90 -11.97
CA VAL A 59 4.51 -2.58 -12.55
C VAL A 59 5.98 -2.46 -12.98
N ALA A 60 6.91 -2.78 -12.11
CA ALA A 60 8.35 -2.75 -12.41
C ALA A 60 8.70 -3.65 -13.60
N LYS A 61 8.16 -4.88 -13.63
CA LYS A 61 8.33 -5.81 -14.76
C LYS A 61 7.75 -5.24 -16.06
N HIS A 62 6.58 -4.62 -16.01
CA HIS A 62 5.93 -4.03 -17.19
C HIS A 62 6.78 -2.94 -17.82
N PHE A 63 7.41 -2.08 -17.01
CA PHE A 63 8.30 -1.01 -17.47
C PHE A 63 9.75 -1.44 -17.67
N GLY A 64 10.10 -2.70 -17.43
CA GLY A 64 11.48 -3.20 -17.55
C GLY A 64 12.44 -2.60 -16.53
N VAL A 65 11.92 -2.12 -15.38
CA VAL A 65 12.70 -1.54 -14.28
C VAL A 65 12.93 -2.60 -13.22
N LYS A 66 14.15 -2.65 -12.66
CA LYS A 66 14.44 -3.49 -11.50
C LYS A 66 13.88 -2.86 -10.23
N LEU A 67 13.40 -3.68 -9.28
CA LEU A 67 12.87 -3.18 -8.00
C LEU A 67 13.89 -2.37 -7.20
N GLU A 68 15.17 -2.71 -7.30
CA GLU A 68 16.27 -1.95 -6.67
C GLU A 68 16.37 -0.49 -7.15
N ASN A 69 15.80 -0.18 -8.33
CA ASN A 69 15.76 1.16 -8.91
C ASN A 69 14.38 1.83 -8.75
N CYS A 70 13.53 1.30 -7.88
CA CYS A 70 12.21 1.85 -7.60
C CYS A 70 12.20 2.54 -6.24
N VAL A 71 11.44 3.63 -6.17
CA VAL A 71 11.06 4.29 -4.91
C VAL A 71 9.57 4.01 -4.68
N ALA A 72 9.20 3.66 -3.46
CA ALA A 72 7.82 3.49 -3.07
C ALA A 72 7.52 4.26 -1.77
N PHE A 73 6.30 4.75 -1.66
CA PHE A 73 5.83 5.54 -0.52
C PHE A 73 4.63 4.87 0.14
N GLY A 74 4.58 4.89 1.48
CA GLY A 74 3.50 4.26 2.22
C GLY A 74 3.43 4.71 3.67
N ASP A 75 2.36 4.34 4.38
CA ASP A 75 2.11 4.72 5.77
C ASP A 75 1.43 3.61 6.59
N GLU A 76 0.75 2.64 5.94
CA GLU A 76 -0.06 1.63 6.60
C GLU A 76 0.41 0.19 6.30
N GLN A 77 -0.11 -0.77 7.08
CA GLN A 77 0.29 -2.19 7.02
C GLN A 77 0.25 -2.81 5.62
N ASN A 78 -0.72 -2.37 4.78
CA ASN A 78 -0.85 -2.86 3.41
C ASN A 78 0.24 -2.35 2.47
N ASP A 79 1.09 -1.39 2.91
CA ASP A 79 2.23 -0.86 2.17
C ASP A 79 3.53 -1.62 2.48
N LYS A 80 3.59 -2.32 3.61
CA LYS A 80 4.80 -2.92 4.15
C LYS A 80 5.56 -3.75 3.12
N GLU A 81 4.91 -4.72 2.50
CA GLU A 81 5.56 -5.58 1.51
C GLU A 81 6.06 -4.82 0.28
N MET A 82 5.38 -3.75 -0.12
CA MET A 82 5.84 -2.89 -1.21
C MET A 82 7.11 -2.14 -0.82
N LEU A 83 7.14 -1.55 0.37
CA LEU A 83 8.29 -0.79 0.87
C LEU A 83 9.54 -1.67 1.09
N GLU A 84 9.33 -2.91 1.53
CA GLU A 84 10.41 -3.89 1.71
C GLU A 84 11.02 -4.38 0.39
N LYS A 85 10.24 -4.40 -0.70
CA LYS A 85 10.66 -4.96 -1.99
C LYS A 85 11.43 -4.00 -2.88
N VAL A 86 11.25 -2.71 -2.71
CA VAL A 86 11.89 -1.70 -3.55
C VAL A 86 13.26 -1.28 -3.03
N GLY A 87 14.08 -0.67 -3.89
CA GLY A 87 15.39 -0.14 -3.48
C GLY A 87 15.29 0.98 -2.45
N MET A 88 14.22 1.80 -2.51
CA MET A 88 13.97 2.87 -1.54
C MET A 88 12.50 2.88 -1.12
N GLY A 89 12.21 2.20 -0.02
CA GLY A 89 10.91 2.27 0.65
C GLY A 89 10.88 3.46 1.62
N VAL A 90 9.93 4.38 1.42
CA VAL A 90 9.80 5.62 2.19
C VAL A 90 8.50 5.58 2.99
N CYS A 91 8.60 5.55 4.32
CA CYS A 91 7.44 5.67 5.20
C CYS A 91 7.16 7.14 5.53
N MET A 92 5.89 7.53 5.59
CA MET A 92 5.48 8.85 6.04
C MET A 92 5.74 9.04 7.53
N LYS A 93 5.95 10.30 7.98
CA LYS A 93 6.11 10.64 9.39
C LYS A 93 4.97 10.14 10.27
N ASN A 94 3.75 10.22 9.78
CA ASN A 94 2.53 9.74 10.45
C ASN A 94 2.21 8.27 10.20
N GLY A 95 3.08 7.53 9.49
CA GLY A 95 2.88 6.10 9.27
C GLY A 95 2.98 5.27 10.55
N SER A 96 2.43 4.06 10.51
CA SER A 96 2.45 3.13 11.62
C SER A 96 3.87 2.70 12.00
N GLN A 97 4.09 2.35 13.27
CA GLN A 97 5.42 2.02 13.78
C GLN A 97 6.05 0.83 13.04
N ASP A 98 5.28 -0.22 12.80
CA ASP A 98 5.73 -1.43 12.10
C ASP A 98 6.20 -1.14 10.66
N VAL A 99 5.55 -0.17 9.99
CA VAL A 99 5.92 0.23 8.63
C VAL A 99 7.18 1.09 8.64
N LYS A 100 7.36 1.95 9.64
CA LYS A 100 8.60 2.73 9.83
C LYS A 100 9.80 1.82 10.04
N GLU A 101 9.64 0.75 10.82
CA GLU A 101 10.73 -0.19 11.13
C GLU A 101 11.20 -1.00 9.94
N CYS A 102 10.33 -1.26 8.95
CA CYS A 102 10.69 -1.99 7.74
C CYS A 102 11.09 -1.10 6.56
N SER A 103 10.94 0.22 6.68
CA SER A 103 11.23 1.17 5.62
C SER A 103 12.71 1.57 5.60
N ALA A 104 13.25 1.78 4.40
CA ALA A 104 14.62 2.26 4.24
C ALA A 104 14.79 3.72 4.69
N PHE A 105 13.71 4.51 4.62
CA PHE A 105 13.70 5.92 5.02
C PHE A 105 12.36 6.28 5.66
N VAL A 106 12.40 7.12 6.68
CA VAL A 106 11.20 7.72 7.28
C VAL A 106 11.21 9.21 6.96
N SER A 107 10.20 9.67 6.22
CA SER A 107 10.05 11.08 5.88
C SER A 107 9.87 11.94 7.13
N PRO A 108 10.51 13.11 7.22
CA PRO A 108 10.25 14.09 8.28
C PRO A 108 8.88 14.77 8.15
N TYR A 109 8.17 14.51 7.04
CA TYR A 109 6.88 15.10 6.70
C TYR A 109 5.76 14.05 6.72
N THR A 110 4.56 14.49 7.04
CA THR A 110 3.33 13.69 6.92
C THR A 110 2.81 13.69 5.47
N ASN A 111 1.85 12.80 5.18
CA ASN A 111 1.14 12.81 3.91
C ASN A 111 0.46 14.17 3.63
N ASP A 112 -0.09 14.84 4.65
CA ASP A 112 -0.72 16.15 4.55
C ASP A 112 0.28 17.30 4.31
N GLU A 113 1.55 17.08 4.63
CA GLU A 113 2.66 18.03 4.42
C GLU A 113 3.39 17.83 3.09
N SER A 114 2.77 17.11 2.13
CA SER A 114 3.34 16.81 0.81
C SER A 114 4.65 16.01 0.87
N ALA A 115 4.76 15.04 1.77
CA ALA A 115 5.98 14.25 1.98
C ALA A 115 6.55 13.64 0.70
N VAL A 116 5.69 13.12 -0.19
CA VAL A 116 6.10 12.51 -1.45
C VAL A 116 6.78 13.55 -2.37
N GLY A 117 6.13 14.71 -2.60
CA GLY A 117 6.68 15.77 -3.44
C GLY A 117 8.02 16.29 -2.92
N ARG A 118 8.09 16.57 -1.61
CA ARG A 118 9.32 17.04 -0.96
C ARG A 118 10.44 16.01 -1.07
N PHE A 119 10.16 14.73 -0.83
CA PHE A 119 11.17 13.69 -0.98
C PHE A 119 11.73 13.64 -2.41
N ILE A 120 10.86 13.70 -3.41
CA ILE A 120 11.27 13.68 -4.82
C ILE A 120 12.13 14.90 -5.16
N GLU A 121 11.71 16.10 -4.76
CA GLU A 121 12.48 17.33 -4.97
C GLU A 121 13.85 17.30 -4.29
N GLU A 122 13.89 16.82 -3.03
CA GLU A 122 15.12 16.84 -2.22
C GLU A 122 16.09 15.71 -2.56
N ASN A 123 15.61 14.56 -3.09
CA ASN A 123 16.44 13.36 -3.23
C ASN A 123 16.54 12.81 -4.66
N VAL A 124 15.62 13.19 -5.56
CA VAL A 124 15.64 12.70 -6.94
C VAL A 124 16.11 13.79 -7.91
N PHE A 125 15.61 15.03 -7.78
CA PHE A 125 15.92 16.12 -8.71
C PHE A 125 17.10 17.00 -8.27
N LYS A 126 17.60 16.87 -7.04
CA LYS A 126 18.65 17.73 -6.51
C LYS A 126 19.99 17.57 -7.26
N GLU A 127 20.30 16.37 -7.76
CA GLU A 127 21.52 16.11 -8.54
C GLU A 127 21.50 16.75 -9.94
N GLU A 128 20.32 17.00 -10.54
CA GLU A 128 20.22 17.66 -11.83
C GLU A 128 20.44 19.18 -11.77
N MET A 129 20.19 19.80 -10.63
CA MET A 129 20.38 21.25 -10.45
C MET A 129 21.84 21.64 -10.22
N ASP A 130 22.65 20.77 -9.63
CA ASP A 130 24.08 21.02 -9.39
C ASP A 130 24.93 20.88 -10.66
N VAL A 131 24.39 20.36 -11.76
CA VAL A 131 25.08 20.19 -13.05
C VAL A 131 24.87 21.42 -13.97
N ILE A 132 23.93 22.32 -13.65
CA ILE A 132 23.55 23.47 -14.50
C ILE A 132 24.17 24.81 -13.99
N LEU A 133 24.84 24.81 -12.85
CA LEU A 133 25.56 25.96 -12.30
C LEU A 133 27.09 25.77 -12.38
#